data_25dc37665bd481441e5ff4c3db7028b5
#
_entry.id   25dc37665bd481441e5ff4c3db7028b5
#
_cell.length_a   1.000
_cell.length_b   1.000
_cell.length_c   1.000
_cell.angle_alpha   90.00
_cell.angle_beta   90.00
_cell.angle_gamma   90.00
#
_symmetry.space_group_name_H-M   'P 1'
#
loop_
_entity.id
_entity.type
_entity.pdbx_description
1 polymer ?
#
loop_
_entity_poly.entity_id
_entity_poly.type
_entity_poly.pdbx_seq_one_letter_code
_entity_poly.pdbx_strand_id
1 'polypeptide(L)'
;MKILHLISGGDVGGAKTHVLSLLEGLGKTQTVRLVCFMDGPFAQEARELGIDTLVMDGGVSASIRALGKMIAEETFEIVHCHGARANMTGAILRRTIHVPIVTTVHSDYRLDYLGRPL
;
A
#
# COMPACT_ATOMS: atom_id res chain seq x y z
N MET A 1 -2.91 -12.20 12.00
CA MET A 1 -1.89 -11.97 10.98
C MET A 1 -1.59 -10.48 10.89
N LYS A 2 -0.34 -10.12 10.77
CA LYS A 2 0.08 -8.72 10.67
C LYS A 2 0.47 -8.40 9.23
N ILE A 3 -0.25 -7.48 8.60
CA ILE A 3 -0.11 -7.17 7.17
C ILE A 3 0.26 -5.71 6.99
N LEU A 4 1.29 -5.46 6.19
CA LEU A 4 1.68 -4.12 5.76
C LEU A 4 1.10 -3.86 4.39
N HIS A 5 0.29 -2.80 4.28
CA HIS A 5 -0.30 -2.37 3.01
C HIS A 5 0.43 -1.13 2.51
N LEU A 6 0.83 -1.13 1.25
CA LEU A 6 1.49 -0.01 0.60
C LEU A 6 0.59 0.53 -0.49
N ILE A 7 0.43 1.86 -0.54
CA ILE A 7 -0.37 2.52 -1.57
C ILE A 7 0.21 3.89 -1.87
N SER A 8 -0.02 4.40 -3.08
CA SER A 8 0.42 5.75 -3.45
C SER A 8 -0.15 6.81 -2.51
N GLY A 9 -1.43 6.77 -2.24
CA GLY A 9 -2.10 7.78 -1.43
C GLY A 9 -2.72 8.90 -2.25
N GLY A 10 -2.59 8.85 -3.58
CA GLY A 10 -3.26 9.79 -4.48
C GLY A 10 -4.57 9.28 -5.06
N ASP A 11 -5.01 8.11 -4.63
CA ASP A 11 -6.24 7.49 -5.12
C ASP A 11 -7.46 8.31 -4.70
N VAL A 12 -8.44 8.38 -5.59
CA VAL A 12 -9.67 9.14 -5.37
C VAL A 12 -10.89 8.33 -5.81
N GLY A 13 -12.06 8.77 -5.41
CA GLY A 13 -13.33 8.18 -5.85
C GLY A 13 -13.52 6.75 -5.40
N GLY A 14 -14.01 5.91 -6.31
CA GLY A 14 -14.34 4.52 -6.01
C GLY A 14 -13.15 3.66 -5.61
N ALA A 15 -11.99 3.88 -6.24
CA ALA A 15 -10.78 3.14 -5.89
C ALA A 15 -10.35 3.40 -4.45
N LYS A 16 -10.38 4.67 -4.03
CA LYS A 16 -10.10 5.05 -2.65
C LYS A 16 -11.09 4.40 -1.68
N THR A 17 -12.35 4.52 -1.95
CA THR A 17 -13.41 3.97 -1.10
C THR A 17 -13.26 2.46 -0.96
N HIS A 18 -12.99 1.77 -2.07
CA HIS A 18 -12.82 0.33 -2.06
C HIS A 18 -11.66 -0.11 -1.16
N VAL A 19 -10.49 0.52 -1.32
CA VAL A 19 -9.32 0.16 -0.53
C VAL A 19 -9.54 0.46 0.95
N LEU A 20 -10.09 1.64 1.28
CA LEU A 20 -10.33 2.00 2.67
C LEU A 20 -11.34 1.06 3.34
N SER A 21 -12.40 0.67 2.62
CA SER A 21 -13.38 -0.29 3.14
C SER A 21 -12.75 -1.65 3.38
N LEU A 22 -11.89 -2.09 2.46
CA LEU A 22 -11.17 -3.35 2.60
C LEU A 22 -10.28 -3.34 3.84
N LEU A 23 -9.50 -2.29 4.02
CA LEU A 23 -8.57 -2.19 5.15
C LEU A 23 -9.31 -2.09 6.48
N GLU A 24 -10.41 -1.35 6.53
CA GLU A 24 -11.23 -1.25 7.72
C GLU A 24 -11.80 -2.63 8.09
N GLY A 25 -12.29 -3.37 7.10
CA GLY A 25 -12.81 -4.72 7.32
C GLY A 25 -11.74 -5.69 7.79
N LEU A 26 -10.57 -5.67 7.15
CA LEU A 26 -9.45 -6.54 7.54
C LEU A 26 -8.97 -6.23 8.95
N GLY A 27 -8.99 -4.96 9.35
CA GLY A 27 -8.56 -4.56 10.69
C GLY A 27 -9.37 -5.15 11.82
N LYS A 28 -10.55 -5.71 11.54
CA LYS A 28 -11.37 -6.36 12.57
C LYS A 28 -10.83 -7.73 12.96
N THR A 29 -10.10 -8.39 12.08
CA THR A 29 -9.60 -9.75 12.30
C THR A 29 -8.09 -9.85 12.22
N GLN A 30 -7.43 -8.81 11.71
CA GLN A 30 -5.99 -8.81 11.47
C GLN A 30 -5.38 -7.49 11.89
N THR A 31 -4.07 -7.49 12.14
CA THR A 31 -3.33 -6.26 12.40
C THR A 31 -2.93 -5.67 11.05
N VAL A 32 -3.42 -4.48 10.77
CA VAL A 32 -3.18 -3.79 9.50
C VAL A 32 -2.41 -2.51 9.74
N ARG A 33 -1.34 -2.30 8.97
CA ARG A 33 -0.66 -1.02 8.87
C ARG A 33 -0.69 -0.58 7.41
N LEU A 34 -0.98 0.70 7.20
CA LEU A 34 -1.01 1.32 5.88
C LEU A 34 0.13 2.31 5.75
N VAL A 35 0.89 2.22 4.67
CA VAL A 35 1.88 3.23 4.29
C VAL A 35 1.44 3.88 2.99
N CYS A 36 1.32 5.21 3.03
CA CYS A 36 1.04 6.04 1.85
C CYS A 36 2.31 6.75 1.44
N PHE A 37 2.59 6.82 0.14
CA PHE A 37 3.78 7.51 -0.37
C PHE A 37 3.53 8.99 -0.61
N MET A 38 2.32 9.46 -0.36
CA MET A 38 2.00 10.88 -0.42
C MET A 38 0.99 11.20 0.67
N ASP A 39 1.14 12.38 1.28
CA ASP A 39 0.16 12.87 2.23
C ASP A 39 -1.05 13.44 1.50
N GLY A 40 -2.17 13.52 2.18
CA GLY A 40 -3.38 14.09 1.61
C GLY A 40 -4.64 13.44 2.12
N PRO A 41 -5.75 13.62 1.38
CA PRO A 41 -7.08 13.15 1.81
C PRO A 41 -7.15 11.64 2.06
N PHE A 42 -6.43 10.83 1.28
CA PHE A 42 -6.45 9.39 1.45
C PHE A 42 -5.90 8.99 2.83
N ALA A 43 -4.71 9.46 3.17
CA ALA A 43 -4.08 9.16 4.45
C ALA A 43 -4.92 9.70 5.61
N GLN A 44 -5.48 10.89 5.45
CA GLN A 44 -6.32 11.49 6.47
C GLN A 44 -7.59 10.67 6.71
N GLU A 45 -8.28 10.26 5.65
CA GLU A 45 -9.47 9.43 5.79
C GLU A 45 -9.15 8.07 6.41
N ALA A 46 -8.02 7.48 6.04
CA ALA A 46 -7.59 6.23 6.63
C ALA A 46 -7.42 6.37 8.16
N ARG A 47 -6.79 7.45 8.60
CA ARG A 47 -6.62 7.73 10.03
C ARG A 47 -7.96 7.94 10.72
N GLU A 48 -8.89 8.64 10.08
CA GLU A 48 -10.22 8.87 10.62
C GLU A 48 -11.01 7.56 10.81
N LEU A 49 -10.73 6.57 9.97
CA LEU A 49 -11.33 5.24 10.08
C LEU A 49 -10.62 4.36 11.13
N GLY A 50 -9.61 4.89 11.79
CA GLY A 50 -8.86 4.13 12.80
C GLY A 50 -7.80 3.20 12.24
N ILE A 51 -7.46 3.34 10.96
CA ILE A 51 -6.40 2.54 10.33
C ILE A 51 -5.04 3.13 10.73
N ASP A 52 -4.13 2.27 11.22
CA ASP A 52 -2.77 2.67 11.54
C ASP A 52 -2.04 3.08 10.24
N THR A 53 -1.82 4.38 10.05
CA THR A 53 -1.38 4.96 8.79
C THR A 53 -0.12 5.79 8.97
N LEU A 54 0.90 5.51 8.15
CA LEU A 54 2.11 6.29 8.04
C LEU A 54 2.21 6.88 6.64
N VAL A 55 2.82 8.07 6.56
CA VAL A 55 3.13 8.71 5.27
C VAL A 55 4.64 8.70 5.09
N MET A 56 5.09 8.20 3.93
CA MET A 56 6.50 8.19 3.53
C MET A 56 6.63 8.95 2.22
N ASP A 57 6.74 10.26 2.29
CA ASP A 57 6.76 11.13 1.12
C ASP A 57 8.16 11.65 0.75
N GLY A 58 9.20 11.05 1.31
CA GLY A 58 10.58 11.47 1.11
C GLY A 58 11.26 10.93 -0.16
N GLY A 59 10.51 10.32 -1.07
CA GLY A 59 11.05 9.75 -2.31
C GLY A 59 11.28 8.25 -2.25
N VAL A 60 11.61 7.66 -3.40
CA VAL A 60 11.70 6.21 -3.55
C VAL A 60 12.79 5.60 -2.68
N SER A 61 14.02 6.14 -2.76
CA SER A 61 15.15 5.58 -2.00
C SER A 61 14.93 5.64 -0.50
N ALA A 62 14.43 6.77 0.01
CA ALA A 62 14.15 6.93 1.42
C ALA A 62 13.03 5.98 1.87
N SER A 63 12.00 5.83 1.06
CA SER A 63 10.89 4.92 1.35
C SER A 63 11.34 3.47 1.38
N ILE A 64 12.15 3.04 0.41
CA ILE A 64 12.69 1.67 0.36
C ILE A 64 13.50 1.38 1.62
N ARG A 65 14.35 2.31 2.03
CA ARG A 65 15.18 2.14 3.21
C ARG A 65 14.33 2.04 4.49
N ALA A 66 13.37 2.95 4.63
CA ALA A 66 12.47 2.98 5.79
C ALA A 66 11.61 1.72 5.86
N LEU A 67 11.08 1.26 4.73
CA LEU A 67 10.27 0.06 4.68
C LEU A 67 11.09 -1.19 4.99
N GLY A 68 12.30 -1.29 4.44
CA GLY A 68 13.17 -2.42 4.73
C GLY A 68 13.47 -2.54 6.22
N LYS A 69 13.75 -1.41 6.87
CA LYS A 69 14.00 -1.37 8.31
C LYS A 69 12.74 -1.75 9.09
N MET A 70 11.60 -1.19 8.72
CA MET A 70 10.33 -1.50 9.39
C MET A 70 10.00 -2.98 9.30
N ILE A 71 10.13 -3.57 8.12
CA ILE A 71 9.83 -4.98 7.89
C ILE A 71 10.80 -5.89 8.67
N ALA A 72 12.06 -5.47 8.77
CA ALA A 72 13.06 -6.23 9.54
C ALA A 72 12.83 -6.14 11.05
N GLU A 73 12.38 -5.02 11.55
CA GLU A 73 12.21 -4.78 12.99
C GLU A 73 10.85 -5.22 13.52
N GLU A 74 9.83 -5.24 12.67
CA GLU A 74 8.48 -5.65 13.05
C GLU A 74 8.12 -6.95 12.33
N THR A 75 7.25 -7.72 12.94
CA THR A 75 6.93 -9.06 12.45
C THR A 75 5.76 -9.04 11.48
N PHE A 76 5.92 -8.35 10.35
CA PHE A 76 4.92 -8.41 9.29
C PHE A 76 4.99 -9.79 8.60
N GLU A 77 3.84 -10.35 8.33
CA GLU A 77 3.73 -11.65 7.69
C GLU A 77 3.50 -11.56 6.19
N ILE A 78 2.91 -10.45 5.74
CA ILE A 78 2.64 -10.19 4.32
C ILE A 78 2.81 -8.70 4.05
N VAL A 79 3.35 -8.37 2.88
CA VAL A 79 3.33 -7.01 2.34
C VAL A 79 2.39 -7.01 1.15
N HIS A 80 1.35 -6.19 1.21
CA HIS A 80 0.36 -6.09 0.15
C HIS A 80 0.48 -4.73 -0.54
N CYS A 81 0.86 -4.75 -1.81
CA CYS A 81 1.06 -3.55 -2.61
C CYS A 81 -0.16 -3.27 -3.46
N HIS A 82 -0.67 -2.04 -3.40
CA HIS A 82 -1.85 -1.59 -4.13
C HIS A 82 -1.46 -0.52 -5.16
N GLY A 83 -1.56 -0.85 -6.42
CA GLY A 83 -1.31 0.08 -7.51
C GLY A 83 0.13 0.12 -7.99
N ALA A 84 0.37 0.87 -9.08
CA ALA A 84 1.63 0.82 -9.81
C ALA A 84 2.84 1.23 -8.97
N ARG A 85 2.73 2.34 -8.23
CA ARG A 85 3.86 2.83 -7.43
C ARG A 85 4.21 1.87 -6.30
N ALA A 86 3.21 1.35 -5.61
CA ALA A 86 3.43 0.39 -4.55
C ALA A 86 3.98 -0.93 -5.10
N ASN A 87 3.48 -1.37 -6.25
CA ASN A 87 3.95 -2.58 -6.88
C ASN A 87 5.42 -2.47 -7.30
N MET A 88 5.84 -1.30 -7.82
CA MET A 88 7.23 -1.03 -8.13
C MET A 88 8.10 -1.07 -6.88
N THR A 89 7.64 -0.44 -5.81
CA THR A 89 8.34 -0.42 -4.52
C THR A 89 8.50 -1.85 -3.99
N GLY A 90 7.44 -2.64 -4.06
CA GLY A 90 7.47 -4.04 -3.63
C GLY A 90 8.43 -4.88 -4.46
N ALA A 91 8.51 -4.64 -5.77
CA ALA A 91 9.44 -5.34 -6.64
C ALA A 91 10.90 -5.07 -6.24
N ILE A 92 11.20 -3.85 -5.82
CA ILE A 92 12.55 -3.51 -5.34
C ILE A 92 12.81 -4.15 -3.97
N LEU A 93 11.85 -4.05 -3.05
CA LEU A 93 11.96 -4.63 -1.71
C LEU A 93 12.15 -6.14 -1.74
N ARG A 94 11.59 -6.82 -2.73
CA ARG A 94 11.69 -8.28 -2.86
C ARG A 94 13.13 -8.78 -2.82
N ARG A 95 14.08 -7.94 -3.22
CA ARG A 95 15.49 -8.30 -3.26
C ARG A 95 16.10 -8.42 -1.86
N THR A 96 15.51 -7.78 -0.87
CA THR A 96 16.10 -7.67 0.46
C THR A 96 15.23 -8.22 1.59
N ILE A 97 13.94 -8.42 1.35
CA ILE A 97 13.03 -8.92 2.38
C ILE A 97 12.65 -10.38 2.10
N HIS A 98 12.30 -11.09 3.17
CA HIS A 98 11.88 -12.49 3.10
C HIS A 98 10.39 -12.68 3.35
N VAL A 99 9.64 -11.58 3.42
CA VAL A 99 8.19 -11.60 3.63
C VAL A 99 7.50 -11.70 2.26
N PRO A 100 6.47 -12.55 2.12
CA PRO A 100 5.72 -12.63 0.87
C PRO A 100 5.10 -11.29 0.48
N ILE A 101 5.16 -10.97 -0.81
CA ILE A 101 4.59 -9.74 -1.36
C ILE A 101 3.44 -10.12 -2.28
N VAL A 102 2.27 -9.55 -1.98
CA VAL A 102 1.07 -9.69 -2.80
C VAL A 102 0.83 -8.36 -3.51
N THR A 103 0.48 -8.40 -4.77
CA THR A 103 0.21 -7.19 -5.53
C THR A 103 -1.22 -7.18 -6.03
N THR A 104 -1.86 -6.01 -5.93
CA THR A 104 -3.18 -5.78 -6.49
C THR A 104 -3.07 -4.58 -7.43
N VAL A 105 -3.60 -4.73 -8.63
CA VAL A 105 -3.62 -3.65 -9.61
C VAL A 105 -4.98 -2.97 -9.54
N HIS A 106 -4.98 -1.70 -9.18
CA HIS A 106 -6.20 -0.89 -9.09
C HIS A 106 -6.39 0.03 -10.29
N SER A 107 -5.51 -0.07 -11.28
CA SER A 107 -5.66 0.69 -12.51
C SER A 107 -6.89 0.20 -13.28
N ASP A 108 -7.31 0.98 -14.24
CA ASP A 108 -8.48 0.64 -15.04
C ASP A 108 -8.18 -0.52 -15.97
N TYR A 109 -8.67 -1.68 -15.60
CA TYR A 109 -8.48 -2.90 -16.38
C TYR A 109 -9.17 -2.87 -17.73
N ARG A 110 -10.05 -1.92 -17.98
CA ARG A 110 -10.75 -1.79 -19.25
C ARG A 110 -9.85 -1.18 -20.32
N LEU A 111 -8.68 -0.71 -19.94
CA LEU A 111 -7.71 -0.14 -20.86
C LEU A 111 -6.42 -0.94 -20.78
N ASP A 112 -5.84 -1.23 -21.95
CA ASP A 112 -4.52 -1.81 -21.99
C ASP A 112 -3.47 -0.71 -21.77
N TYR A 113 -2.20 -1.10 -21.74
CA TYR A 113 -1.12 -0.16 -21.49
C TYR A 113 -0.94 0.88 -22.61
N LEU A 114 -1.61 0.70 -23.75
CA LEU A 114 -1.64 1.68 -24.84
C LEU A 114 -2.85 2.59 -24.76
N GLY A 115 -3.70 2.43 -23.73
CA GLY A 115 -4.91 3.22 -23.55
C GLY A 115 -6.10 2.72 -24.37
N ARG A 116 -6.03 1.52 -24.93
CA ARG A 116 -7.13 0.94 -25.70
C ARG A 116 -8.03 0.11 -24.80
N PRO A 117 -9.34 0.05 -25.11
CA PRO A 117 -10.25 -0.82 -24.36
C PRO A 117 -9.80 -2.28 -24.45
N LEU A 118 -9.90 -2.95 -23.34
CA LEU A 118 -9.61 -4.37 -23.26
C LEU A 118 -10.77 -5.22 -23.74
#